data_a71eb7a5a4dd77ed69943fe2e4675590
#
_entry.id   a71eb7a5a4dd77ed69943fe2e4675590
#
_cell.length_a   1.000
_cell.length_b   1.000
_cell.length_c   1.000
_cell.angle_alpha   90.00
_cell.angle_beta   90.00
_cell.angle_gamma   90.00
#
_symmetry.space_group_name_H-M   'P 1'
#
loop_
_entity.id
_entity.type
_entity.pdbx_description
1 polymer ?
#
loop_
_entity_poly.entity_id
_entity_poly.type
_entity_poly.pdbx_seq_one_letter_code
_entity_poly.pdbx_strand_id
1 'polypeptide(L)'
;MVIQIIPAFSSVTRSSNARLQEHHLEQVAILIGIIKQHVRNFVPQIFDLVNELWDIASLQLPLVTLVEALGKALDAEFRPFLPSILPRLLKVFEGELTDKRTATQIKVFQAFLTFGSNIEEYMHLVIPVIVKSYERPDGSILLRKTAITTIEGLSQRVNFSDHASRIIHPLVRVLSYQNNELRMAVMDTLCALVHQLGSDFAIFVPTINKVSLTYMA
;
A
#
# COMPACT_ATOMS: atom_id res chain seq x y z
N MET A 1 -17.24 -10.76 26.70
CA MET A 1 -16.13 -11.68 26.41
C MET A 1 -15.09 -11.06 25.49
N VAL A 2 -15.43 -10.45 24.36
CA VAL A 2 -14.46 -9.75 23.46
C VAL A 2 -13.71 -8.61 24.15
N ILE A 3 -14.33 -7.92 25.09
CA ILE A 3 -13.78 -6.76 25.84
C ILE A 3 -12.49 -7.08 26.61
N GLN A 4 -12.23 -8.33 26.97
CA GLN A 4 -11.04 -8.73 27.72
C GLN A 4 -9.97 -9.37 26.86
N ILE A 5 -10.28 -9.80 25.63
CA ILE A 5 -9.35 -10.54 24.78
C ILE A 5 -8.25 -9.63 24.22
N ILE A 6 -8.59 -8.46 23.67
CA ILE A 6 -7.60 -7.55 23.05
C ILE A 6 -6.59 -7.00 24.09
N PRO A 7 -7.03 -6.50 25.27
CA PRO A 7 -6.09 -6.11 26.31
C PRO A 7 -5.17 -7.25 26.79
N ALA A 8 -5.71 -8.46 26.93
CA ALA A 8 -4.94 -9.63 27.30
C ALA A 8 -3.89 -9.99 26.23
N PHE A 9 -4.28 -10.00 24.95
CA PHE A 9 -3.33 -10.20 23.84
C PHE A 9 -2.24 -9.13 23.81
N SER A 10 -2.58 -7.86 23.97
CA SER A 10 -1.60 -6.77 24.01
C SER A 10 -0.58 -6.95 25.14
N SER A 11 -1.03 -7.36 26.34
CA SER A 11 -0.16 -7.62 27.49
C SER A 11 0.76 -8.81 27.24
N VAL A 12 0.21 -9.93 26.75
CA VAL A 12 0.98 -11.15 26.44
C VAL A 12 1.98 -10.90 25.31
N THR A 13 1.59 -10.13 24.28
CA THR A 13 2.48 -9.79 23.16
C THR A 13 3.70 -9.02 23.65
N ARG A 14 3.53 -8.03 24.54
CA ARG A 14 4.64 -7.26 25.10
C ARG A 14 5.66 -8.11 25.87
N SER A 15 5.20 -9.14 26.55
CA SER A 15 6.05 -10.03 27.37
C SER A 15 6.64 -11.20 26.59
N SER A 16 6.29 -11.37 25.30
CA SER A 16 6.68 -12.50 24.48
C SER A 16 7.97 -12.24 23.68
N ASN A 17 8.63 -13.31 23.22
CA ASN A 17 9.73 -13.21 22.28
C ASN A 17 9.22 -12.84 20.86
N ALA A 18 10.12 -12.40 19.97
CA ALA A 18 9.75 -11.87 18.65
C ALA A 18 8.89 -12.84 17.79
N ARG A 19 9.13 -14.16 17.86
CA ARG A 19 8.37 -15.16 17.12
C ARG A 19 6.93 -15.30 17.63
N LEU A 20 6.75 -15.25 18.94
CA LEU A 20 5.42 -15.25 19.53
C LEU A 20 4.70 -13.92 19.32
N GLN A 21 5.43 -12.80 19.33
CA GLN A 21 4.89 -11.49 18.99
C GLN A 21 4.31 -11.47 17.56
N GLU A 22 5.07 -11.98 16.59
CA GLU A 22 4.62 -12.13 15.21
C GLU A 22 3.29 -12.90 15.14
N HIS A 23 3.27 -14.10 15.73
CA HIS A 23 2.05 -14.92 15.77
C HIS A 23 0.88 -14.21 16.46
N HIS A 24 1.10 -13.56 17.60
CA HIS A 24 0.04 -12.83 18.30
C HIS A 24 -0.52 -11.67 17.48
N LEU A 25 0.33 -10.89 16.78
CA LEU A 25 -0.10 -9.80 15.91
C LEU A 25 -0.98 -10.30 14.76
N GLU A 26 -0.62 -11.46 14.16
CA GLU A 26 -1.43 -12.11 13.13
C GLU A 26 -2.81 -12.54 13.68
N GLN A 27 -2.85 -13.15 14.88
CA GLN A 27 -4.11 -13.56 15.51
C GLN A 27 -4.99 -12.35 15.84
N VAL A 28 -4.41 -11.24 16.30
CA VAL A 28 -5.15 -10.00 16.56
C VAL A 28 -5.72 -9.43 15.24
N ALA A 29 -4.96 -9.46 14.14
CA ALA A 29 -5.44 -9.02 12.83
C ALA A 29 -6.64 -9.88 12.35
N ILE A 30 -6.59 -11.20 12.54
CA ILE A 30 -7.71 -12.11 12.23
C ILE A 30 -8.92 -11.79 13.11
N LEU A 31 -8.70 -11.60 14.41
CA LEU A 31 -9.76 -11.25 15.36
C LEU A 31 -10.45 -9.95 14.97
N ILE A 32 -9.70 -8.91 14.56
CA ILE A 32 -10.24 -7.64 14.06
C ILE A 32 -11.14 -7.88 12.84
N GLY A 33 -10.72 -8.74 11.91
CA GLY A 33 -11.53 -9.11 10.75
C GLY A 33 -12.88 -9.75 11.12
N ILE A 34 -12.93 -10.46 12.26
CA ILE A 34 -14.16 -11.10 12.78
C ILE A 34 -15.05 -10.08 13.50
N ILE A 35 -14.47 -9.31 14.43
CA ILE A 35 -15.24 -8.37 15.27
C ILE A 35 -15.59 -7.07 14.55
N LYS A 36 -14.89 -6.75 13.44
CA LYS A 36 -15.13 -5.56 12.61
C LYS A 36 -15.20 -4.28 13.45
N GLN A 37 -16.27 -3.49 13.28
CA GLN A 37 -16.46 -2.21 13.98
C GLN A 37 -16.44 -2.27 15.50
N HIS A 38 -16.64 -3.46 16.09
CA HIS A 38 -16.55 -3.62 17.55
C HIS A 38 -15.12 -3.43 18.10
N VAL A 39 -14.10 -3.32 17.21
CA VAL A 39 -12.72 -2.99 17.58
C VAL A 39 -12.55 -1.53 18.04
N ARG A 40 -13.49 -0.61 17.76
CA ARG A 40 -13.37 0.84 18.00
C ARG A 40 -12.80 1.21 19.37
N ASN A 41 -13.31 0.59 20.42
CA ASN A 41 -12.90 0.89 21.79
C ASN A 41 -11.48 0.45 22.14
N PHE A 42 -10.85 -0.36 21.28
CA PHE A 42 -9.51 -0.93 21.50
C PHE A 42 -8.46 -0.32 20.55
N VAL A 43 -8.88 0.52 19.62
CA VAL A 43 -7.98 1.14 18.62
C VAL A 43 -6.82 1.87 19.27
N PRO A 44 -6.99 2.71 20.32
CA PRO A 44 -5.87 3.37 20.96
C PRO A 44 -4.83 2.37 21.51
N GLN A 45 -5.28 1.31 22.18
CA GLN A 45 -4.42 0.27 22.75
C GLN A 45 -3.64 -0.51 21.68
N ILE A 46 -4.30 -0.77 20.53
CA ILE A 46 -3.67 -1.45 19.39
C ILE A 46 -2.63 -0.52 18.76
N PHE A 47 -2.91 0.78 18.61
CA PHE A 47 -1.95 1.75 18.12
C PHE A 47 -0.76 1.94 19.05
N ASP A 48 -0.96 1.90 20.37
CA ASP A 48 0.14 1.90 21.33
C ASP A 48 1.07 0.70 21.09
N LEU A 49 0.51 -0.49 20.92
CA LEU A 49 1.26 -1.70 20.59
C LEU A 49 2.00 -1.58 19.25
N VAL A 50 1.33 -1.05 18.21
CA VAL A 50 1.96 -0.78 16.90
C VAL A 50 3.13 0.18 17.06
N ASN A 51 2.97 1.25 17.85
CA ASN A 51 4.01 2.24 18.09
C ASN A 51 5.22 1.66 18.81
N GLU A 52 5.00 0.85 19.84
CA GLU A 52 6.04 0.21 20.63
C GLU A 52 6.88 -0.80 19.82
N LEU A 53 6.25 -1.55 18.93
CA LEU A 53 6.89 -2.66 18.22
C LEU A 53 7.40 -2.30 16.82
N TRP A 54 7.10 -1.10 16.31
CA TRP A 54 7.38 -0.73 14.92
C TRP A 54 8.85 -0.80 14.53
N ASP A 55 9.75 -0.48 15.44
CA ASP A 55 11.20 -0.43 15.18
C ASP A 55 11.84 -1.83 15.09
N ILE A 56 11.09 -2.88 15.44
CA ILE A 56 11.51 -4.27 15.29
C ILE A 56 11.27 -4.71 13.85
N ALA A 57 12.32 -4.76 13.02
CA ALA A 57 12.22 -5.03 11.59
C ALA A 57 11.48 -6.35 11.24
N SER A 58 11.60 -7.40 12.07
CA SER A 58 10.90 -8.68 11.86
C SER A 58 9.39 -8.59 12.07
N LEU A 59 8.91 -7.59 12.81
CA LEU A 59 7.50 -7.41 13.12
C LEU A 59 6.79 -6.43 12.18
N GLN A 60 7.50 -5.74 11.28
CA GLN A 60 6.88 -4.74 10.41
C GLN A 60 5.80 -5.34 9.51
N LEU A 61 6.02 -6.54 8.95
CA LEU A 61 5.02 -7.19 8.11
C LEU A 61 3.71 -7.50 8.86
N PRO A 62 3.74 -8.20 10.02
CA PRO A 62 2.52 -8.43 10.80
C PRO A 62 1.91 -7.14 11.35
N LEU A 63 2.69 -6.10 11.67
CA LEU A 63 2.17 -4.80 12.07
C LEU A 63 1.43 -4.09 10.92
N VAL A 64 1.96 -4.12 9.71
CA VAL A 64 1.25 -3.60 8.52
C VAL A 64 -0.04 -4.39 8.28
N THR A 65 -0.02 -5.71 8.46
CA THR A 65 -1.22 -6.55 8.35
C THR A 65 -2.29 -6.17 9.39
N LEU A 66 -1.85 -5.90 10.62
CA LEU A 66 -2.73 -5.44 11.68
C LEU A 66 -3.35 -4.07 11.37
N VAL A 67 -2.55 -3.12 10.89
CA VAL A 67 -3.00 -1.78 10.49
C VAL A 67 -3.98 -1.85 9.31
N GLU A 68 -3.72 -2.72 8.32
CA GLU A 68 -4.65 -2.95 7.21
C GLU A 68 -5.98 -3.52 7.70
N ALA A 69 -5.95 -4.50 8.63
CA ALA A 69 -7.16 -5.06 9.23
C ALA A 69 -7.99 -4.00 9.97
N LEU A 70 -7.33 -3.08 10.69
CA LEU A 70 -8.00 -1.93 11.31
C LEU A 70 -8.62 -1.00 10.26
N GLY A 71 -7.88 -0.66 9.20
CA GLY A 71 -8.40 0.17 8.10
C GLY A 71 -9.65 -0.43 7.47
N LYS A 72 -9.64 -1.76 7.23
CA LYS A 72 -10.78 -2.49 6.69
C LYS A 72 -11.97 -2.54 7.65
N ALA A 73 -11.71 -2.68 8.96
CA ALA A 73 -12.75 -2.82 9.98
C ALA A 73 -13.45 -1.48 10.30
N LEU A 74 -12.70 -0.37 10.23
CA LEU A 74 -13.15 0.96 10.62
C LEU A 74 -13.62 1.82 9.44
N ASP A 75 -13.14 1.49 8.23
CA ASP A 75 -13.44 2.24 7.00
C ASP A 75 -13.15 3.74 7.18
N ALA A 76 -14.14 4.62 6.99
CA ALA A 76 -13.99 6.07 7.14
C ALA A 76 -13.51 6.51 8.55
N GLU A 77 -13.83 5.73 9.58
CA GLU A 77 -13.39 6.02 10.96
C GLU A 77 -11.89 5.78 11.17
N PHE A 78 -11.20 5.16 10.22
CA PHE A 78 -9.74 4.99 10.25
C PHE A 78 -8.98 6.28 9.89
N ARG A 79 -9.63 7.23 9.18
CA ARG A 79 -9.00 8.47 8.68
C ARG A 79 -8.21 9.27 9.75
N PRO A 80 -8.70 9.45 11.00
CA PRO A 80 -7.95 10.17 12.03
C PRO A 80 -6.60 9.55 12.42
N PHE A 81 -6.38 8.27 12.12
CA PHE A 81 -5.15 7.55 12.47
C PHE A 81 -4.09 7.61 11.35
N LEU A 82 -4.47 7.99 10.13
CA LEU A 82 -3.57 8.07 8.99
C LEU A 82 -2.36 8.99 9.22
N PRO A 83 -2.48 10.20 9.80
CA PRO A 83 -1.33 11.07 10.03
C PRO A 83 -0.23 10.43 10.86
N SER A 84 -0.58 9.54 11.79
CA SER A 84 0.38 8.88 12.68
C SER A 84 1.04 7.65 12.04
N ILE A 85 0.30 6.90 11.20
CA ILE A 85 0.80 5.64 10.65
C ILE A 85 1.41 5.78 9.27
N LEU A 86 0.90 6.70 8.43
CA LEU A 86 1.34 6.84 7.04
C LEU A 86 2.84 7.13 6.91
N PRO A 87 3.46 8.04 7.68
CA PRO A 87 4.91 8.25 7.62
C PRO A 87 5.73 6.99 7.88
N ARG A 88 5.25 6.13 8.79
CA ARG A 88 5.89 4.85 9.11
C ARG A 88 5.77 3.86 7.96
N LEU A 89 4.59 3.77 7.32
CA LEU A 89 4.37 2.92 6.15
C LEU A 89 5.27 3.36 4.98
N LEU A 90 5.39 4.67 4.75
CA LEU A 90 6.24 5.21 3.69
C LEU A 90 7.73 4.94 3.96
N LYS A 91 8.17 4.97 5.22
CA LYS A 91 9.55 4.67 5.60
C LYS A 91 9.98 3.23 5.30
N VAL A 92 9.04 2.29 5.17
CA VAL A 92 9.33 0.90 4.74
C VAL A 92 9.98 0.84 3.36
N PHE A 93 9.77 1.85 2.51
CA PHE A 93 10.35 1.94 1.16
C PHE A 93 11.75 2.53 1.12
N GLU A 94 12.27 3.00 2.24
CA GLU A 94 13.63 3.52 2.37
C GLU A 94 14.64 2.38 2.61
N GLY A 95 15.89 2.56 2.13
CA GLY A 95 16.99 1.61 2.35
C GLY A 95 17.06 0.47 1.35
N GLU A 96 17.87 -0.56 1.68
CA GLU A 96 18.16 -1.69 0.81
C GLU A 96 16.99 -2.67 0.66
N LEU A 97 16.88 -3.29 -0.52
CA LEU A 97 15.89 -4.32 -0.81
C LEU A 97 16.36 -5.67 -0.25
N THR A 98 15.56 -6.22 0.63
CA THR A 98 15.66 -7.62 1.08
C THR A 98 14.33 -8.31 0.80
N ASP A 99 14.31 -9.65 0.75
CA ASP A 99 13.06 -10.39 0.51
C ASP A 99 11.98 -10.07 1.56
N LYS A 100 12.35 -9.96 2.83
CA LYS A 100 11.43 -9.58 3.92
C LYS A 100 10.89 -8.17 3.74
N ARG A 101 11.75 -7.23 3.36
CA ARG A 101 11.35 -5.84 3.10
C ARG A 101 10.43 -5.75 1.88
N THR A 102 10.74 -6.50 0.82
CA THR A 102 9.89 -6.59 -0.37
C THR A 102 8.49 -7.10 -0.02
N ALA A 103 8.38 -8.15 0.81
CA ALA A 103 7.08 -8.65 1.28
C ALA A 103 6.32 -7.57 2.08
N THR A 104 7.01 -6.83 2.95
CA THR A 104 6.41 -5.73 3.72
C THR A 104 5.95 -4.59 2.80
N GLN A 105 6.73 -4.22 1.79
CA GLN A 105 6.36 -3.19 0.80
C GLN A 105 5.11 -3.59 0.01
N ILE A 106 5.03 -4.84 -0.45
CA ILE A 106 3.84 -5.38 -1.11
C ILE A 106 2.62 -5.27 -0.18
N LYS A 107 2.80 -5.60 1.10
CA LYS A 107 1.73 -5.50 2.09
C LYS A 107 1.28 -4.06 2.34
N VAL A 108 2.20 -3.09 2.32
CA VAL A 108 1.87 -1.65 2.39
C VAL A 108 1.03 -1.22 1.19
N PHE A 109 1.34 -1.68 -0.03
CA PHE A 109 0.50 -1.39 -1.20
C PHE A 109 -0.92 -1.94 -1.06
N GLN A 110 -1.08 -3.15 -0.50
CA GLN A 110 -2.40 -3.71 -0.19
C GLN A 110 -3.14 -2.85 0.85
N ALA A 111 -2.42 -2.36 1.87
CA ALA A 111 -3.00 -1.45 2.86
C ALA A 111 -3.46 -0.12 2.22
N PHE A 112 -2.70 0.46 1.27
CA PHE A 112 -3.13 1.65 0.53
C PHE A 112 -4.43 1.41 -0.24
N LEU A 113 -4.56 0.25 -0.91
CA LEU A 113 -5.81 -0.14 -1.57
C LEU A 113 -6.98 -0.28 -0.58
N THR A 114 -6.71 -0.82 0.59
CA THR A 114 -7.71 -0.96 1.66
C THR A 114 -8.15 0.39 2.21
N PHE A 115 -7.24 1.33 2.38
CA PHE A 115 -7.56 2.68 2.85
C PHE A 115 -8.37 3.48 1.82
N GLY A 116 -8.22 3.19 0.52
CA GLY A 116 -9.03 3.75 -0.54
C GLY A 116 -9.06 5.28 -0.52
N SER A 117 -10.27 5.87 -0.54
CA SER A 117 -10.45 7.34 -0.52
C SER A 117 -9.95 8.01 0.78
N ASN A 118 -9.76 7.28 1.86
CA ASN A 118 -9.26 7.87 3.11
C ASN A 118 -7.84 8.44 2.98
N ILE A 119 -7.02 7.93 2.03
CA ILE A 119 -5.67 8.45 1.79
C ILE A 119 -5.59 9.52 0.70
N GLU A 120 -6.69 10.00 0.16
CA GLU A 120 -6.71 10.96 -0.96
C GLU A 120 -5.92 12.23 -0.66
N GLU A 121 -6.05 12.79 0.53
CA GLU A 121 -5.30 13.98 0.96
C GLU A 121 -3.77 13.76 1.01
N TYR A 122 -3.35 12.51 1.10
CA TYR A 122 -1.95 12.11 1.22
C TYR A 122 -1.33 11.62 -0.09
N MET A 123 -2.05 11.73 -1.22
CA MET A 123 -1.55 11.24 -2.50
C MET A 123 -0.23 11.89 -2.92
N HIS A 124 -0.01 13.14 -2.53
CA HIS A 124 1.26 13.84 -2.76
C HIS A 124 2.48 13.14 -2.10
N LEU A 125 2.27 12.34 -1.04
CA LEU A 125 3.29 11.53 -0.36
C LEU A 125 3.32 10.09 -0.89
N VAL A 126 2.18 9.52 -1.20
CA VAL A 126 2.01 8.11 -1.59
C VAL A 126 2.48 7.87 -3.03
N ILE A 127 2.08 8.72 -3.97
CA ILE A 127 2.41 8.57 -5.40
C ILE A 127 3.92 8.50 -5.65
N PRO A 128 4.78 9.38 -5.10
CA PRO A 128 6.22 9.28 -5.32
C PRO A 128 6.82 7.94 -4.90
N VAL A 129 6.30 7.34 -3.84
CA VAL A 129 6.76 6.04 -3.33
C VAL A 129 6.33 4.90 -4.28
N ILE A 130 5.08 4.93 -4.75
CA ILE A 130 4.59 3.94 -5.73
C ILE A 130 5.39 4.06 -7.03
N VAL A 131 5.57 5.27 -7.56
CA VAL A 131 6.32 5.54 -8.79
C VAL A 131 7.75 5.03 -8.67
N LYS A 132 8.45 5.40 -7.60
CA LYS A 132 9.82 4.94 -7.34
C LYS A 132 9.92 3.41 -7.29
N SER A 133 8.90 2.73 -6.77
CA SER A 133 8.90 1.27 -6.63
C SER A 133 8.79 0.56 -7.98
N TYR A 134 7.99 1.04 -8.93
CA TYR A 134 7.90 0.39 -10.23
C TYR A 134 8.97 0.85 -11.23
N GLU A 135 9.58 2.01 -11.05
CA GLU A 135 10.70 2.48 -11.87
C GLU A 135 12.05 1.82 -11.50
N ARG A 136 12.19 1.28 -10.30
CA ARG A 136 13.44 0.65 -9.84
C ARG A 136 13.83 -0.55 -10.70
N PRO A 137 15.00 -0.51 -11.39
CA PRO A 137 15.43 -1.64 -12.23
C PRO A 137 15.81 -2.89 -11.41
N ASP A 138 16.32 -2.68 -10.19
CA ASP A 138 16.74 -3.70 -9.22
C ASP A 138 15.58 -4.27 -8.39
N GLY A 139 14.38 -3.72 -8.52
CA GLY A 139 13.18 -4.22 -7.86
C GLY A 139 12.69 -5.54 -8.46
N SER A 140 12.18 -6.45 -7.60
CA SER A 140 11.55 -7.68 -8.09
C SER A 140 10.37 -7.35 -9.01
N ILE A 141 10.16 -8.21 -10.03
CA ILE A 141 9.02 -8.06 -10.97
C ILE A 141 7.71 -8.00 -10.19
N LEU A 142 7.56 -8.83 -9.16
CA LEU A 142 6.37 -8.85 -8.32
C LEU A 142 6.12 -7.50 -7.63
N LEU A 143 7.15 -6.89 -7.02
CA LEU A 143 7.01 -5.59 -6.36
C LEU A 143 6.63 -4.50 -7.36
N ARG A 144 7.32 -4.45 -8.51
CA ARG A 144 7.07 -3.47 -9.56
C ARG A 144 5.65 -3.60 -10.12
N LYS A 145 5.22 -4.83 -10.41
CA LYS A 145 3.87 -5.13 -10.86
C LYS A 145 2.82 -4.71 -9.83
N THR A 146 3.04 -5.06 -8.54
CA THR A 146 2.14 -4.67 -7.46
C THR A 146 2.03 -3.15 -7.33
N ALA A 147 3.14 -2.42 -7.46
CA ALA A 147 3.13 -0.96 -7.44
C ALA A 147 2.28 -0.38 -8.59
N ILE A 148 2.42 -0.92 -9.82
CA ILE A 148 1.64 -0.50 -10.99
C ILE A 148 0.15 -0.78 -10.76
N THR A 149 -0.21 -2.00 -10.37
CA THR A 149 -1.63 -2.37 -10.13
C THR A 149 -2.23 -1.66 -8.91
N THR A 150 -1.39 -1.12 -8.00
CA THR A 150 -1.87 -0.25 -6.92
C THR A 150 -2.40 1.08 -7.47
N ILE A 151 -1.77 1.66 -8.48
CA ILE A 151 -2.31 2.86 -9.17
C ILE A 151 -3.66 2.54 -9.81
N GLU A 152 -3.76 1.41 -10.52
CA GLU A 152 -5.02 0.95 -11.14
C GLU A 152 -6.14 0.83 -10.09
N GLY A 153 -5.89 0.13 -8.99
CA GLY A 153 -6.89 -0.06 -7.93
C GLY A 153 -7.29 1.23 -7.22
N LEU A 154 -6.34 2.15 -7.01
CA LEU A 154 -6.60 3.46 -6.40
C LEU A 154 -7.36 4.39 -7.36
N SER A 155 -7.14 4.29 -8.68
CA SER A 155 -7.84 5.14 -9.67
C SER A 155 -9.35 4.99 -9.64
N GLN A 156 -9.87 3.89 -9.09
CA GLN A 156 -11.29 3.67 -8.90
C GLN A 156 -11.88 4.39 -7.67
N ARG A 157 -11.04 4.94 -6.78
CA ARG A 157 -11.45 5.48 -5.48
C ARG A 157 -10.90 6.88 -5.18
N VAL A 158 -9.84 7.28 -5.88
CA VAL A 158 -9.10 8.52 -5.66
C VAL A 158 -8.95 9.25 -6.98
N ASN A 159 -9.15 10.55 -7.00
CA ASN A 159 -8.96 11.35 -8.21
C ASN A 159 -7.47 11.64 -8.45
N PHE A 160 -6.97 11.26 -9.63
CA PHE A 160 -5.57 11.47 -10.01
C PHE A 160 -5.34 12.66 -10.96
N SER A 161 -6.32 13.51 -11.23
CA SER A 161 -6.18 14.63 -12.18
C SER A 161 -4.95 15.50 -11.88
N ASP A 162 -4.76 15.89 -10.61
CA ASP A 162 -3.62 16.72 -10.19
C ASP A 162 -2.27 15.98 -10.21
N HIS A 163 -2.29 14.65 -10.36
CA HIS A 163 -1.12 13.78 -10.28
C HIS A 163 -0.84 13.05 -11.59
N ALA A 164 -1.68 13.22 -12.61
CA ALA A 164 -1.66 12.46 -13.86
C ALA A 164 -0.27 12.41 -14.51
N SER A 165 0.39 13.55 -14.67
CA SER A 165 1.73 13.62 -15.27
C SER A 165 2.79 12.87 -14.46
N ARG A 166 2.69 12.91 -13.13
CA ARG A 166 3.64 12.21 -12.24
C ARG A 166 3.49 10.70 -12.28
N ILE A 167 2.33 10.20 -12.72
CA ILE A 167 2.02 8.78 -12.81
C ILE A 167 2.25 8.29 -14.24
N ILE A 168 1.68 8.97 -15.25
CA ILE A 168 1.63 8.48 -16.64
C ILE A 168 3.02 8.47 -17.30
N HIS A 169 3.82 9.55 -17.15
CA HIS A 169 5.14 9.57 -17.76
C HIS A 169 6.07 8.45 -17.27
N PRO A 170 6.16 8.15 -15.95
CA PRO A 170 6.90 6.99 -15.48
C PRO A 170 6.33 5.65 -15.96
N LEU A 171 5.00 5.48 -16.00
CA LEU A 171 4.37 4.25 -16.53
C LEU A 171 4.78 4.00 -17.99
N VAL A 172 4.75 5.05 -18.81
CA VAL A 172 5.16 4.95 -20.22
C VAL A 172 6.64 4.54 -20.35
N ARG A 173 7.52 5.01 -19.46
CA ARG A 173 8.93 4.54 -19.43
C ARG A 173 9.04 3.04 -19.14
N VAL A 174 8.18 2.49 -18.30
CA VAL A 174 8.17 1.04 -18.01
C VAL A 174 7.82 0.20 -19.24
N LEU A 175 7.07 0.71 -20.21
CA LEU A 175 6.79 0.00 -21.48
C LEU A 175 8.06 -0.34 -22.26
N SER A 176 9.15 0.41 -22.08
CA SER A 176 10.44 0.13 -22.72
C SER A 176 11.15 -1.11 -22.16
N TYR A 177 10.77 -1.59 -20.99
CA TYR A 177 11.39 -2.79 -20.40
C TYR A 177 10.92 -4.06 -21.11
N GLN A 178 11.84 -4.99 -21.35
CA GLN A 178 11.54 -6.27 -22.01
C GLN A 178 10.91 -7.28 -21.05
N ASN A 179 9.77 -6.91 -20.44
CA ASN A 179 9.00 -7.78 -19.55
C ASN A 179 7.51 -7.65 -19.84
N ASN A 180 6.92 -8.72 -20.36
CA ASN A 180 5.52 -8.73 -20.79
C ASN A 180 4.54 -8.56 -19.62
N GLU A 181 4.84 -9.09 -18.43
CA GLU A 181 3.96 -8.93 -17.27
C GLU A 181 3.87 -7.47 -16.83
N LEU A 182 5.00 -6.75 -16.83
CA LEU A 182 5.01 -5.33 -16.49
C LEU A 182 4.31 -4.50 -17.58
N ARG A 183 4.53 -4.83 -18.87
CA ARG A 183 3.86 -4.15 -19.99
C ARG A 183 2.34 -4.32 -19.92
N MET A 184 1.85 -5.52 -19.65
CA MET A 184 0.41 -5.77 -19.47
C MET A 184 -0.15 -4.95 -18.29
N ALA A 185 0.49 -5.01 -17.12
CA ALA A 185 0.06 -4.24 -15.96
C ALA A 185 0.02 -2.72 -16.24
N VAL A 186 1.00 -2.20 -17.00
CA VAL A 186 1.01 -0.78 -17.41
C VAL A 186 -0.16 -0.47 -18.33
N MET A 187 -0.44 -1.34 -19.34
CA MET A 187 -1.54 -1.13 -20.27
C MET A 187 -2.89 -1.12 -19.57
N ASP A 188 -3.12 -2.06 -18.64
CA ASP A 188 -4.35 -2.14 -17.84
C ASP A 188 -4.51 -0.87 -16.98
N THR A 189 -3.41 -0.44 -16.33
CA THR A 189 -3.40 0.79 -15.52
C THR A 189 -3.64 2.05 -16.37
N LEU A 190 -3.04 2.15 -17.58
CA LEU A 190 -3.30 3.27 -18.49
C LEU A 190 -4.76 3.29 -18.94
N CYS A 191 -5.37 2.13 -19.23
CA CYS A 191 -6.80 2.04 -19.54
C CYS A 191 -7.67 2.54 -18.38
N ALA A 192 -7.36 2.17 -17.15
CA ALA A 192 -8.07 2.66 -15.97
C ALA A 192 -7.93 4.20 -15.81
N LEU A 193 -6.74 4.75 -16.06
CA LEU A 193 -6.51 6.20 -16.05
C LEU A 193 -7.23 6.95 -17.18
N VAL A 194 -7.34 6.35 -18.38
CA VAL A 194 -8.16 6.89 -19.47
C VAL A 194 -9.61 7.05 -19.03
N HIS A 195 -10.17 6.02 -18.40
CA HIS A 195 -11.54 6.07 -17.90
C HIS A 195 -11.75 7.14 -16.82
N GLN A 196 -10.76 7.32 -15.94
CA GLN A 196 -10.85 8.30 -14.87
C GLN A 196 -10.68 9.74 -15.36
N LEU A 197 -9.67 9.99 -16.21
CA LEU A 197 -9.27 11.34 -16.64
C LEU A 197 -10.08 11.83 -17.85
N GLY A 198 -10.70 10.93 -18.60
CA GLY A 198 -11.49 11.29 -19.77
C GLY A 198 -10.70 12.13 -20.77
N SER A 199 -11.23 13.31 -21.14
CA SER A 199 -10.60 14.25 -22.10
C SER A 199 -9.20 14.72 -21.68
N ASP A 200 -8.94 14.83 -20.38
CA ASP A 200 -7.66 15.33 -19.85
C ASP A 200 -6.50 14.35 -20.13
N PHE A 201 -6.84 13.08 -20.42
CA PHE A 201 -5.85 12.08 -20.82
C PHE A 201 -5.26 12.36 -22.21
N ALA A 202 -5.94 13.10 -23.07
CA ALA A 202 -5.57 13.33 -24.49
C ALA A 202 -4.15 13.92 -24.63
N ILE A 203 -3.70 14.72 -23.68
CA ILE A 203 -2.36 15.33 -23.68
C ILE A 203 -1.22 14.30 -23.60
N PHE A 204 -1.48 13.09 -23.12
CA PHE A 204 -0.48 12.02 -22.97
C PHE A 204 -0.41 11.09 -24.18
N VAL A 205 -1.44 11.08 -25.05
CA VAL A 205 -1.54 10.17 -26.20
C VAL A 205 -0.33 10.24 -27.14
N PRO A 206 0.21 11.43 -27.51
CA PRO A 206 1.39 11.50 -28.38
C PRO A 206 2.61 10.80 -27.79
N THR A 207 2.81 10.92 -26.46
CA THR A 207 3.94 10.29 -25.77
C THR A 207 3.79 8.77 -25.74
N ILE A 208 2.59 8.28 -25.47
CA ILE A 208 2.28 6.84 -25.43
C ILE A 208 2.47 6.21 -26.81
N ASN A 209 1.93 6.84 -27.87
CA ASN A 209 2.06 6.36 -29.25
C ASN A 209 3.52 6.27 -29.69
N LYS A 210 4.33 7.29 -29.38
CA LYS A 210 5.77 7.29 -29.71
C LYS A 210 6.49 6.08 -29.12
N VAL A 211 6.21 5.76 -27.86
CA VAL A 211 6.83 4.62 -27.16
C VAL A 211 6.30 3.30 -27.69
N SER A 212 4.98 3.15 -27.84
CA SER A 212 4.35 1.93 -28.36
C SER A 212 4.85 1.55 -29.74
N LEU A 213 4.97 2.51 -30.67
CA LEU A 213 5.48 2.27 -32.03
C LEU A 213 6.96 1.85 -32.03
N THR A 214 7.75 2.32 -31.09
CA THR A 214 9.18 1.99 -31.01
C THR A 214 9.43 0.54 -30.52
N TYR A 215 8.52 -0.03 -29.74
CA TYR A 215 8.72 -1.34 -29.08
C TYR A 215 7.77 -2.45 -29.58
N MET A 216 6.85 -2.14 -30.50
CA MET A 216 6.01 -3.12 -31.18
C MET A 216 6.51 -3.48 -32.59
N ALA A 217 7.52 -2.76 -33.10
CA ALA A 217 8.24 -3.08 -34.34
C ALA A 217 9.46 -3.98 -34.04
#